data_46b5451e16255185dad20adac2af7d2d
#
_entry.id   46b5451e16255185dad20adac2af7d2d
#
_cell.length_a   1.000
_cell.length_b   1.000
_cell.length_c   1.000
_cell.angle_alpha   90.00
_cell.angle_beta   90.00
_cell.angle_gamma   90.00
#
_symmetry.space_group_name_H-M   'P 1'
#
loop_
_entity.id
_entity.type
_entity.pdbx_description
1 polymer ?
#
loop_
_entity_poly.entity_id
_entity_poly.type
_entity_poly.pdbx_seq_one_letter_code
_entity_poly.pdbx_strand_id
1 'polypeptide(L)'
;MIEVPLRPGDSGDLVNQVITSLNRIGLLNSPPATYDSAVADAVALFQQQRGLTSTGNVNNQTFQALEEARWKLGDRSLYLTATPLMRGDDVAQLQSRLTDMGFDCGRVDGIFGARTEVAVKEFQKSVGVAVDGKCGPATITALIRLTKTVAGGAPTKLRETAHQQSRGPALAGKVIVINPARGGSNCGVEANGV
;
A
#
# COMPACT_ATOMS: atom_id res chain seq x y z
N MET A 1 -33.99 1.87 -2.44
CA MET A 1 -33.43 1.98 -3.81
C MET A 1 -32.92 3.40 -3.92
N ILE A 2 -31.62 3.59 -4.10
CA ILE A 2 -31.02 4.93 -4.17
C ILE A 2 -31.40 5.50 -5.54
N GLU A 3 -32.06 6.67 -5.56
CA GLU A 3 -32.40 7.34 -6.81
C GLU A 3 -31.15 8.04 -7.35
N VAL A 4 -30.43 7.37 -8.22
CA VAL A 4 -29.29 7.89 -8.96
C VAL A 4 -29.65 7.89 -10.45
N PRO A 5 -29.12 8.83 -11.26
CA PRO A 5 -27.88 9.60 -11.06
C PRO A 5 -28.08 10.95 -10.35
N LEU A 6 -27.15 11.29 -9.41
CA LEU A 6 -27.04 12.64 -8.88
C LEU A 6 -26.38 13.56 -9.91
N ARG A 7 -26.89 14.79 -10.01
CA ARG A 7 -26.50 15.78 -11.03
C ARG A 7 -26.30 17.17 -10.40
N PRO A 8 -25.64 18.09 -11.10
CA PRO A 8 -25.58 19.48 -10.67
C PRO A 8 -26.98 20.06 -10.40
N GLY A 9 -27.13 20.70 -9.25
CA GLY A 9 -28.39 21.25 -8.74
C GLY A 9 -29.05 20.37 -7.67
N ASP A 10 -28.69 19.10 -7.54
CA ASP A 10 -29.23 18.21 -6.53
C ASP A 10 -28.73 18.58 -5.11
N SER A 11 -29.53 18.23 -4.11
CA SER A 11 -29.21 18.43 -2.68
C SER A 11 -29.78 17.27 -1.84
N GLY A 12 -29.34 17.17 -0.60
CA GLY A 12 -29.81 16.15 0.34
C GLY A 12 -28.71 15.22 0.82
N ASP A 13 -29.08 14.20 1.60
CA ASP A 13 -28.14 13.36 2.34
C ASP A 13 -27.16 12.60 1.44
N LEU A 14 -27.61 12.13 0.27
CA LEU A 14 -26.74 11.44 -0.68
C LEU A 14 -25.69 12.37 -1.31
N VAL A 15 -26.09 13.61 -1.61
CA VAL A 15 -25.17 14.64 -2.08
C VAL A 15 -24.12 14.95 -1.02
N ASN A 16 -24.57 15.10 0.24
CA ASN A 16 -23.66 15.33 1.37
C ASN A 16 -22.68 14.16 1.58
N GLN A 17 -23.11 12.92 1.40
CA GLN A 17 -22.22 11.74 1.46
C GLN A 17 -21.16 11.76 0.34
N VAL A 18 -21.57 12.08 -0.89
CA VAL A 18 -20.65 12.22 -2.03
C VAL A 18 -19.63 13.34 -1.76
N ILE A 19 -20.09 14.52 -1.36
CA ILE A 19 -19.21 15.66 -1.04
C ILE A 19 -18.24 15.32 0.09
N THR A 20 -18.72 14.65 1.15
CA THR A 20 -17.87 14.19 2.26
C THR A 20 -16.82 13.19 1.80
N SER A 21 -17.19 12.25 0.94
CA SER A 21 -16.25 11.27 0.38
C SER A 21 -15.19 11.93 -0.49
N LEU A 22 -15.58 12.85 -1.38
CA LEU A 22 -14.67 13.62 -2.24
C LEU A 22 -13.70 14.49 -1.42
N ASN A 23 -14.20 15.14 -0.36
CA ASN A 23 -13.35 15.92 0.55
C ASN A 23 -12.34 15.01 1.28
N ARG A 24 -12.77 13.85 1.74
CA ARG A 24 -11.92 12.90 2.47
C ARG A 24 -10.79 12.32 1.62
N ILE A 25 -11.04 12.12 0.32
CA ILE A 25 -10.00 11.69 -0.64
C ILE A 25 -9.16 12.85 -1.19
N GLY A 26 -9.50 14.10 -0.82
CA GLY A 26 -8.73 15.30 -1.18
C GLY A 26 -9.04 15.88 -2.56
N LEU A 27 -10.18 15.54 -3.15
CA LEU A 27 -10.63 16.09 -4.43
C LEU A 27 -11.49 17.36 -4.28
N LEU A 28 -11.93 17.67 -3.06
CA LEU A 28 -12.59 18.93 -2.70
C LEU A 28 -11.89 19.55 -1.50
N ASN A 29 -11.53 20.84 -1.60
CA ASN A 29 -10.89 21.56 -0.49
C ASN A 29 -11.90 22.33 0.36
N SER A 30 -13.04 22.71 -0.22
CA SER A 30 -14.13 23.43 0.44
C SER A 30 -15.45 22.77 0.06
N PRO A 31 -16.04 21.95 0.95
CA PRO A 31 -17.25 21.21 0.62
C PRO A 31 -18.44 22.19 0.48
N PRO A 32 -19.08 22.29 -0.70
CA PRO A 32 -20.31 23.06 -0.87
C PRO A 32 -21.50 22.34 -0.23
N ALA A 33 -22.61 23.07 -0.05
CA ALA A 33 -23.85 22.51 0.51
C ALA A 33 -24.71 21.78 -0.52
N THR A 34 -24.43 21.98 -1.81
CA THR A 34 -25.20 21.43 -2.94
C THR A 34 -24.26 20.86 -3.99
N TYR A 35 -24.81 20.04 -4.87
CA TYR A 35 -24.07 19.52 -6.02
C TYR A 35 -23.86 20.61 -7.05
N ASP A 36 -22.79 21.36 -6.95
CA ASP A 36 -22.43 22.44 -7.89
C ASP A 36 -21.45 21.94 -8.96
N SER A 37 -20.97 22.86 -9.82
CA SER A 37 -19.99 22.54 -10.86
C SER A 37 -18.67 22.03 -10.30
N ALA A 38 -18.23 22.53 -9.13
CA ALA A 38 -16.99 22.08 -8.50
C ALA A 38 -17.09 20.62 -8.04
N VAL A 39 -18.25 20.19 -7.53
CA VAL A 39 -18.52 18.78 -7.21
C VAL A 39 -18.55 17.94 -8.47
N ALA A 40 -19.19 18.42 -9.55
CA ALA A 40 -19.23 17.69 -10.83
C ALA A 40 -17.83 17.48 -11.41
N ASP A 41 -16.97 18.50 -11.37
CA ASP A 41 -15.58 18.42 -11.82
C ASP A 41 -14.77 17.44 -10.96
N ALA A 42 -14.95 17.48 -9.64
CA ALA A 42 -14.30 16.53 -8.72
C ALA A 42 -14.76 15.08 -8.97
N VAL A 43 -16.06 14.87 -9.22
CA VAL A 43 -16.60 13.55 -9.61
C VAL A 43 -16.04 13.09 -10.94
N ALA A 44 -15.96 13.96 -11.96
CA ALA A 44 -15.39 13.62 -13.26
C ALA A 44 -13.92 13.20 -13.13
N LEU A 45 -13.13 13.94 -12.34
CA LEU A 45 -11.75 13.59 -12.03
C LEU A 45 -11.63 12.25 -11.31
N PHE A 46 -12.46 12.01 -10.30
CA PHE A 46 -12.52 10.74 -9.59
C PHE A 46 -12.86 9.57 -10.54
N GLN A 47 -13.88 9.75 -11.39
CA GLN A 47 -14.26 8.77 -12.39
C GLN A 47 -13.09 8.43 -13.32
N GLN A 48 -12.37 9.44 -13.79
CA GLN A 48 -11.17 9.26 -14.63
C GLN A 48 -10.09 8.46 -13.89
N GLN A 49 -9.80 8.80 -12.63
CA GLN A 49 -8.81 8.08 -11.81
C GLN A 49 -9.18 6.60 -11.59
N ARG A 50 -10.48 6.29 -11.55
CA ARG A 50 -11.01 4.94 -11.36
C ARG A 50 -11.27 4.17 -12.65
N GLY A 51 -11.00 4.79 -13.82
CA GLY A 51 -11.30 4.18 -15.11
C GLY A 51 -12.79 4.04 -15.39
N LEU A 52 -13.62 4.87 -14.75
CA LEU A 52 -15.05 4.98 -15.00
C LEU A 52 -15.32 6.01 -16.09
N THR A 53 -16.53 5.95 -16.70
CA THR A 53 -16.94 6.98 -17.65
C THR A 53 -17.04 8.34 -16.95
N SER A 54 -16.21 9.31 -17.37
CA SER A 54 -16.11 10.64 -16.78
C SER A 54 -17.27 11.52 -17.23
N THR A 55 -18.40 11.44 -16.53
CA THR A 55 -19.62 12.19 -16.82
C THR A 55 -19.87 13.37 -15.88
N GLY A 56 -19.17 13.40 -14.74
CA GLY A 56 -19.46 14.33 -13.66
C GLY A 56 -20.77 14.06 -12.92
N ASN A 57 -21.49 12.99 -13.26
CA ASN A 57 -22.70 12.56 -12.57
C ASN A 57 -22.44 11.32 -11.72
N VAL A 58 -23.08 11.19 -10.57
CA VAL A 58 -22.91 10.02 -9.70
C VAL A 58 -23.99 8.98 -10.03
N ASN A 59 -23.59 7.92 -10.70
CA ASN A 59 -24.40 6.70 -10.85
C ASN A 59 -24.08 5.69 -9.74
N ASN A 60 -24.77 4.54 -9.69
CA ASN A 60 -24.54 3.49 -8.68
C ASN A 60 -23.08 3.03 -8.64
N GLN A 61 -22.43 2.88 -9.79
CA GLN A 61 -21.04 2.44 -9.89
C GLN A 61 -20.07 3.49 -9.30
N THR A 62 -20.28 4.77 -9.64
CA THR A 62 -19.51 5.87 -9.09
C THR A 62 -19.73 6.00 -7.58
N PHE A 63 -20.97 5.86 -7.12
CA PHE A 63 -21.29 5.92 -5.70
C PHE A 63 -20.60 4.81 -4.91
N GLN A 64 -20.64 3.57 -5.38
CA GLN A 64 -19.95 2.44 -4.75
C GLN A 64 -18.42 2.68 -4.71
N ALA A 65 -17.83 3.14 -5.81
CA ALA A 65 -16.42 3.45 -5.86
C ALA A 65 -16.01 4.55 -4.87
N LEU A 66 -16.86 5.58 -4.69
CA LEU A 66 -16.66 6.62 -3.68
C LEU A 66 -16.74 6.08 -2.25
N GLU A 67 -17.71 5.19 -1.99
CA GLU A 67 -17.85 4.53 -0.69
C GLU A 67 -16.64 3.64 -0.36
N GLU A 68 -16.05 2.97 -1.35
CA GLU A 68 -14.84 2.18 -1.18
C GLU A 68 -13.61 3.07 -0.96
N ALA A 69 -13.52 4.19 -1.67
CA ALA A 69 -12.40 5.13 -1.61
C ALA A 69 -12.31 5.94 -0.32
N ARG A 70 -13.43 6.09 0.40
CA ARG A 70 -13.50 6.93 1.60
C ARG A 70 -12.69 6.40 2.79
N TRP A 71 -12.33 5.10 2.77
CA TRP A 71 -11.63 4.46 3.86
C TRP A 71 -10.12 4.36 3.59
N LYS A 72 -9.32 4.82 4.54
CA LYS A 72 -7.87 4.64 4.54
C LYS A 72 -7.47 3.54 5.52
N LEU A 73 -6.38 2.86 5.24
CA LEU A 73 -5.86 1.83 6.14
C LEU A 73 -5.54 2.44 7.52
N GLY A 74 -6.27 1.99 8.54
CA GLY A 74 -6.21 2.51 9.90
C GLY A 74 -7.48 3.21 10.38
N ASP A 75 -8.38 3.60 9.49
CA ASP A 75 -9.63 4.26 9.86
C ASP A 75 -10.59 3.30 10.59
N ARG A 76 -10.50 2.01 10.26
CA ARG A 76 -11.31 0.95 10.86
C ARG A 76 -10.52 -0.35 10.98
N SER A 77 -10.97 -1.24 11.87
CA SER A 77 -10.43 -2.62 11.92
C SER A 77 -11.01 -3.44 10.78
N LEU A 78 -10.13 -4.17 10.06
CA LEU A 78 -10.50 -5.03 8.94
C LEU A 78 -10.49 -6.49 9.39
N TYR A 79 -11.55 -7.23 9.07
CA TYR A 79 -11.69 -8.64 9.42
C TYR A 79 -12.68 -9.34 8.49
N LEU A 80 -12.65 -10.66 8.49
CA LEU A 80 -13.58 -11.46 7.70
C LEU A 80 -14.99 -11.36 8.31
N THR A 81 -15.94 -10.88 7.52
CA THR A 81 -17.37 -10.85 7.86
C THR A 81 -18.11 -11.95 7.09
N ALA A 82 -19.23 -12.45 7.63
CA ALA A 82 -20.01 -13.49 6.96
C ALA A 82 -20.60 -12.98 5.64
N THR A 83 -21.39 -11.92 5.70
CA THR A 83 -22.02 -11.28 4.51
C THR A 83 -22.64 -9.94 4.94
N PRO A 84 -22.37 -8.82 4.24
CA PRO A 84 -21.43 -8.66 3.13
C PRO A 84 -19.97 -8.64 3.58
N LEU A 85 -19.05 -9.04 2.70
CA LEU A 85 -17.61 -8.92 2.93
C LEU A 85 -17.20 -7.45 3.02
N MET A 86 -16.21 -7.15 3.86
CA MET A 86 -15.64 -5.81 3.92
C MET A 86 -14.93 -5.48 2.61
N ARG A 87 -15.19 -4.29 2.10
CA ARG A 87 -14.59 -3.77 0.86
C ARG A 87 -14.07 -2.36 1.07
N GLY A 88 -13.06 -1.99 0.30
CA GLY A 88 -12.55 -0.64 0.27
C GLY A 88 -11.08 -0.55 -0.14
N ASP A 89 -10.64 0.68 -0.36
CA ASP A 89 -9.24 0.99 -0.63
C ASP A 89 -8.32 0.66 0.55
N ASP A 90 -8.83 0.72 1.76
CA ASP A 90 -8.15 0.27 2.98
C ASP A 90 -7.81 -1.22 2.92
N VAL A 91 -8.73 -2.06 2.41
CA VAL A 91 -8.49 -3.48 2.20
C VAL A 91 -7.47 -3.70 1.09
N ALA A 92 -7.60 -2.99 -0.05
CA ALA A 92 -6.65 -3.07 -1.14
C ALA A 92 -5.23 -2.66 -0.70
N GLN A 93 -5.10 -1.60 0.10
CA GLN A 93 -3.84 -1.17 0.68
C GLN A 93 -3.24 -2.23 1.63
N LEU A 94 -4.08 -2.87 2.45
CA LEU A 94 -3.64 -3.97 3.31
C LEU A 94 -3.11 -5.14 2.48
N GLN A 95 -3.87 -5.59 1.48
CA GLN A 95 -3.49 -6.68 0.59
C GLN A 95 -2.17 -6.39 -0.15
N SER A 96 -2.02 -5.18 -0.71
CA SER A 96 -0.79 -4.76 -1.37
C SER A 96 0.41 -4.84 -0.42
N ARG A 97 0.31 -4.28 0.79
CA ARG A 97 1.40 -4.29 1.77
C ARG A 97 1.76 -5.71 2.23
N LEU A 98 0.77 -6.58 2.46
CA LEU A 98 1.02 -7.97 2.83
C LEU A 98 1.73 -8.71 1.68
N THR A 99 1.28 -8.51 0.45
CA THR A 99 1.91 -9.10 -0.75
C THR A 99 3.35 -8.61 -0.93
N ASP A 100 3.62 -7.30 -0.76
CA ASP A 100 4.96 -6.71 -0.82
C ASP A 100 5.91 -7.29 0.25
N MET A 101 5.38 -7.74 1.38
CA MET A 101 6.11 -8.41 2.45
C MET A 101 6.18 -9.94 2.29
N GLY A 102 5.61 -10.49 1.21
CA GLY A 102 5.66 -11.92 0.88
C GLY A 102 4.52 -12.76 1.45
N PHE A 103 3.46 -12.16 2.02
CA PHE A 103 2.27 -12.87 2.49
C PHE A 103 1.23 -12.97 1.38
N ASP A 104 0.82 -14.19 1.03
CA ASP A 104 -0.10 -14.43 -0.09
C ASP A 104 -1.55 -14.09 0.27
N CYS A 105 -2.00 -12.91 -0.14
CA CYS A 105 -3.40 -12.51 -0.06
C CYS A 105 -4.23 -12.97 -1.28
N GLY A 106 -3.61 -13.57 -2.28
CA GLY A 106 -4.18 -13.75 -3.60
C GLY A 106 -4.18 -12.45 -4.40
N ARG A 107 -5.29 -12.16 -5.07
CA ARG A 107 -5.44 -10.94 -5.85
C ARG A 107 -5.69 -9.73 -4.94
N VAL A 108 -5.05 -8.60 -5.24
CA VAL A 108 -5.36 -7.30 -4.62
C VAL A 108 -6.65 -6.76 -5.26
N ASP A 109 -7.78 -7.08 -4.67
CA ASP A 109 -9.12 -6.76 -5.18
C ASP A 109 -9.94 -5.83 -4.27
N GLY A 110 -9.36 -5.47 -3.13
CA GLY A 110 -10.04 -4.62 -2.14
C GLY A 110 -11.16 -5.34 -1.37
N ILE A 111 -11.22 -6.67 -1.41
CA ILE A 111 -12.22 -7.47 -0.70
C ILE A 111 -11.54 -8.30 0.39
N PHE A 112 -11.97 -8.12 1.65
CA PHE A 112 -11.44 -8.91 2.75
C PHE A 112 -12.02 -10.32 2.74
N GLY A 113 -11.38 -11.23 2.02
CA GLY A 113 -11.76 -12.62 1.90
C GLY A 113 -10.96 -13.55 2.83
N ALA A 114 -11.25 -14.85 2.75
CA ALA A 114 -10.57 -15.87 3.56
C ALA A 114 -9.04 -15.91 3.33
N ARG A 115 -8.57 -15.69 2.10
CA ARG A 115 -7.13 -15.62 1.81
C ARG A 115 -6.48 -14.42 2.50
N THR A 116 -7.14 -13.26 2.49
CA THR A 116 -6.66 -12.07 3.20
C THR A 116 -6.58 -12.32 4.70
N GLU A 117 -7.57 -13.02 5.29
CA GLU A 117 -7.52 -13.39 6.71
C GLU A 117 -6.34 -14.30 7.04
N VAL A 118 -6.07 -15.31 6.20
CA VAL A 118 -4.91 -16.21 6.37
C VAL A 118 -3.61 -15.41 6.31
N ALA A 119 -3.44 -14.55 5.32
CA ALA A 119 -2.26 -13.70 5.19
C ALA A 119 -2.06 -12.76 6.39
N VAL A 120 -3.16 -12.20 6.93
CA VAL A 120 -3.12 -11.40 8.17
C VAL A 120 -2.65 -12.24 9.35
N LYS A 121 -3.14 -13.48 9.52
CA LYS A 121 -2.71 -14.39 10.60
C LYS A 121 -1.23 -14.75 10.47
N GLU A 122 -0.75 -15.04 9.28
CA GLU A 122 0.67 -15.33 9.02
C GLU A 122 1.55 -14.13 9.34
N PHE A 123 1.14 -12.94 8.89
CA PHE A 123 1.81 -11.68 9.24
C PHE A 123 1.85 -11.48 10.76
N GLN A 124 0.71 -11.59 11.45
CA GLN A 124 0.62 -11.43 12.90
C GLN A 124 1.55 -12.38 13.64
N LYS A 125 1.62 -13.64 13.20
CA LYS A 125 2.54 -14.65 13.74
C LYS A 125 4.00 -14.24 13.53
N SER A 126 4.34 -13.70 12.35
CA SER A 126 5.71 -13.31 12.01
C SER A 126 6.22 -12.12 12.82
N VAL A 127 5.32 -11.20 13.21
CA VAL A 127 5.67 -9.99 13.97
C VAL A 127 5.42 -10.12 15.48
N GLY A 128 4.89 -11.26 15.93
CA GLY A 128 4.69 -11.56 17.36
C GLY A 128 3.52 -10.79 18.00
N VAL A 129 2.51 -10.39 17.22
CA VAL A 129 1.25 -9.83 17.74
C VAL A 129 0.18 -10.93 17.87
N ALA A 130 -0.95 -10.62 18.52
CA ALA A 130 -2.06 -11.57 18.67
C ALA A 130 -2.54 -12.07 17.31
N VAL A 131 -2.64 -13.40 17.12
CA VAL A 131 -3.03 -14.05 15.86
C VAL A 131 -4.54 -14.24 15.85
N ASP A 132 -5.28 -13.16 15.60
CA ASP A 132 -6.76 -13.14 15.57
C ASP A 132 -7.34 -13.01 14.16
N GLY A 133 -6.49 -12.80 13.14
CA GLY A 133 -6.91 -12.58 11.75
C GLY A 133 -7.57 -11.22 11.50
N LYS A 134 -7.52 -10.31 12.47
CA LYS A 134 -8.07 -8.96 12.36
C LYS A 134 -6.96 -7.93 12.17
N CYS A 135 -7.07 -7.12 11.16
CA CYS A 135 -6.17 -5.99 10.97
C CYS A 135 -6.66 -4.80 11.83
N GLY A 136 -6.39 -4.88 13.13
CA GLY A 136 -6.67 -3.83 14.11
C GLY A 136 -5.45 -2.93 14.37
N PRO A 137 -5.53 -2.00 15.36
CA PRO A 137 -4.48 -1.01 15.61
C PRO A 137 -3.09 -1.59 15.84
N ALA A 138 -2.97 -2.72 16.55
CA ALA A 138 -1.69 -3.40 16.79
C ALA A 138 -1.07 -3.92 15.48
N THR A 139 -1.88 -4.59 14.65
CA THR A 139 -1.47 -5.11 13.35
C THR A 139 -1.08 -3.97 12.39
N ILE A 140 -1.86 -2.88 12.36
CA ILE A 140 -1.59 -1.70 11.55
C ILE A 140 -0.28 -1.03 11.97
N THR A 141 -0.04 -0.89 13.27
CA THR A 141 1.22 -0.33 13.79
C THR A 141 2.43 -1.16 13.36
N ALA A 142 2.32 -2.49 13.43
CA ALA A 142 3.36 -3.39 12.97
C ALA A 142 3.61 -3.27 11.46
N LEU A 143 2.54 -3.20 10.65
CA LEU A 143 2.61 -2.99 9.20
C LEU A 143 3.33 -1.69 8.84
N ILE A 144 2.98 -0.57 9.50
CA ILE A 144 3.60 0.74 9.26
C ILE A 144 5.08 0.73 9.64
N ARG A 145 5.42 0.09 10.76
CA ARG A 145 6.80 -0.02 11.24
C ARG A 145 7.70 -0.73 10.23
N LEU A 146 7.24 -1.87 9.71
CA LEU A 146 8.01 -2.67 8.75
C LEU A 146 8.12 -1.97 7.38
N THR A 147 7.03 -1.33 6.90
CA THR A 147 7.06 -0.59 5.64
C THR A 147 8.06 0.57 5.68
N LYS A 148 8.18 1.29 6.81
CA LYS A 148 9.19 2.34 6.98
C LYS A 148 10.62 1.80 6.96
N THR A 149 10.84 0.60 7.49
CA THR A 149 12.17 -0.02 7.51
C THR A 149 12.60 -0.45 6.11
N VAL A 150 11.69 -0.94 5.28
CA VAL A 150 11.97 -1.33 3.89
C VAL A 150 12.15 -0.12 2.97
N ALA A 151 11.40 0.96 3.19
CA ALA A 151 11.52 2.20 2.40
C ALA A 151 12.77 3.05 2.73
N GLY A 152 13.43 2.80 3.87
CA GLY A 152 14.56 3.58 4.37
C GLY A 152 15.94 3.16 3.88
N GLY A 153 16.07 2.08 3.14
CA GLY A 153 17.36 1.59 2.64
C GLY A 153 17.35 1.37 1.15
N ALA A 154 17.91 2.29 0.36
CA ALA A 154 18.29 1.92 -1.00
C ALA A 154 19.25 0.72 -0.89
N PRO A 155 19.00 -0.43 -1.58
CA PRO A 155 19.83 -1.63 -1.48
C PRO A 155 21.32 -1.38 -1.83
N THR A 156 21.59 -0.35 -2.61
CA THR A 156 22.91 0.17 -2.94
C THR A 156 23.65 0.73 -1.72
N LYS A 157 22.97 1.48 -0.84
CA LYS A 157 23.63 2.07 0.35
C LYS A 157 23.99 1.03 1.42
N LEU A 158 23.19 -0.02 1.58
CA LEU A 158 23.51 -1.12 2.50
C LEU A 158 24.72 -1.95 2.02
N ARG A 159 24.85 -2.15 0.71
CA ARG A 159 26.03 -2.81 0.12
C ARG A 159 27.28 -1.94 0.21
N GLU A 160 27.15 -0.62 -0.03
CA GLU A 160 28.28 0.31 0.08
C GLU A 160 28.74 0.49 1.53
N THR A 161 27.82 0.61 2.51
CA THR A 161 28.19 0.72 3.93
C THR A 161 28.79 -0.56 4.48
N ALA A 162 28.25 -1.72 4.12
CA ALA A 162 28.84 -3.01 4.51
C ALA A 162 30.23 -3.19 3.86
N HIS A 163 30.40 -2.75 2.62
CA HIS A 163 31.69 -2.79 1.91
C HIS A 163 32.72 -1.80 2.47
N GLN A 164 32.27 -0.64 2.96
CA GLN A 164 33.13 0.35 3.62
C GLN A 164 33.51 -0.07 5.06
N GLN A 165 32.62 -0.75 5.78
CA GLN A 165 32.91 -1.26 7.13
C GLN A 165 33.79 -2.51 7.12
N SER A 166 33.79 -3.31 6.03
CA SER A 166 34.70 -4.43 5.85
C SER A 166 36.08 -4.03 5.29
N ARG A 167 36.27 -2.78 4.88
CA ARG A 167 37.59 -2.25 4.54
C ARG A 167 38.36 -1.93 5.83
N GLY A 168 38.93 -2.97 6.42
CA GLY A 168 40.02 -2.77 7.37
C GLY A 168 41.18 -1.97 6.71
N PRO A 169 41.99 -1.29 7.47
CA PRO A 169 43.09 -0.40 6.95
C PRO A 169 44.17 -1.13 6.16
N ALA A 170 44.00 -2.39 5.87
CA ALA A 170 45.05 -3.30 5.40
C ALA A 170 45.29 -3.35 3.88
N LEU A 171 44.46 -2.69 3.05
CA LEU A 171 44.59 -2.79 1.59
C LEU A 171 45.06 -1.51 0.88
N ALA A 172 45.31 -0.42 1.59
CA ALA A 172 45.89 0.78 1.00
C ALA A 172 47.33 0.46 0.54
N GLY A 173 47.57 0.51 -0.76
CA GLY A 173 48.87 0.25 -1.36
C GLY A 173 49.22 -1.18 -1.73
N LYS A 174 48.26 -2.15 -1.62
CA LYS A 174 48.48 -3.51 -2.07
C LYS A 174 47.85 -3.75 -3.47
N VAL A 175 48.66 -4.28 -4.39
CA VAL A 175 48.19 -4.70 -5.69
C VAL A 175 47.79 -6.20 -5.60
N ILE A 176 46.51 -6.51 -5.80
CA ILE A 176 46.01 -7.88 -5.85
C ILE A 176 45.95 -8.28 -7.32
N VAL A 177 46.81 -9.21 -7.74
CA VAL A 177 46.76 -9.78 -9.07
C VAL A 177 45.93 -11.08 -9.02
N ILE A 178 44.76 -11.05 -9.62
CA ILE A 178 43.92 -12.24 -9.78
C ILE A 178 44.27 -12.87 -11.13
N ASN A 179 44.87 -14.08 -11.12
CA ASN A 179 45.11 -14.84 -12.34
C ASN A 179 43.91 -15.81 -12.55
N PRO A 180 43.03 -15.53 -13.54
CA PRO A 180 41.85 -16.35 -13.76
C PRO A 180 42.09 -17.69 -14.48
N ALA A 181 43.36 -18.03 -14.82
CA ALA A 181 43.66 -19.13 -15.74
C ALA A 181 43.89 -20.50 -15.06
N ARG A 182 43.69 -20.64 -13.73
CA ARG A 182 43.81 -21.96 -13.08
C ARG A 182 42.66 -22.22 -12.12
N GLY A 183 41.64 -22.90 -12.61
CA GLY A 183 40.70 -23.61 -11.76
C GLY A 183 41.39 -24.82 -11.15
N GLY A 184 41.48 -24.89 -9.85
CA GLY A 184 42.06 -25.96 -9.07
C GLY A 184 42.56 -25.44 -7.73
N SER A 185 42.69 -26.28 -6.73
CA SER A 185 42.94 -26.05 -5.31
C SER A 185 44.25 -25.30 -4.95
N ASN A 186 44.67 -24.30 -5.71
CA ASN A 186 45.83 -23.49 -5.38
C ASN A 186 45.37 -22.14 -4.77
N CYS A 187 45.48 -22.01 -3.49
CA CYS A 187 45.47 -20.73 -2.79
C CYS A 187 46.57 -19.83 -3.34
N GLY A 188 46.23 -18.60 -3.75
CA GLY A 188 47.17 -17.64 -4.33
C GLY A 188 48.43 -17.45 -3.45
N VAL A 189 49.57 -17.25 -4.08
CA VAL A 189 50.85 -16.95 -3.42
C VAL A 189 50.79 -15.53 -2.82
N GLU A 190 50.96 -15.41 -1.51
CA GLU A 190 51.20 -14.10 -0.87
C GLU A 190 52.59 -13.60 -1.27
N ALA A 191 52.67 -12.55 -2.05
CA ALA A 191 53.94 -11.82 -2.26
C ALA A 191 54.16 -10.89 -1.07
N ASN A 192 55.05 -11.27 -0.18
CA ASN A 192 55.60 -10.36 0.84
C ASN A 192 56.45 -9.31 0.13
N GLY A 193 56.02 -8.03 0.28
CA GLY A 193 56.73 -6.92 -0.31
C GLY A 193 58.12 -6.69 0.34
N VAL A 194 59.02 -6.35 -0.54
CA VAL A 194 60.27 -5.65 -0.21
C VAL A 194 59.97 -4.17 -0.20
#